data_3cc4ac9a17df17eb17a7f94be083921c
#
_entry.id   3cc4ac9a17df17eb17a7f94be083921c
#
_cell.length_a   1.000
_cell.length_b   1.000
_cell.length_c   1.000
_cell.angle_alpha   90.00
_cell.angle_beta   90.00
_cell.angle_gamma   90.00
#
_symmetry.space_group_name_H-M   'P 1'
#
loop_
_entity.id
_entity.type
_entity.pdbx_description
1 polymer ?
#
loop_
_entity_poly.entity_id
_entity_poly.type
_entity_poly.pdbx_seq_one_letter_code
_entity_poly.pdbx_strand_id
1 'polypeptide(L)'
;MSNEYPEKIKLYDHVSNSGIVHLPGRRFPAVAIQGDSLSNMFSAAKYFLDKAKEHNDEDMYYEALMLAKRLQGHLIQYEKVLESEGFEKPYTLEVKGVTFEQEFKNS
;
A
#
# COMPACT_ATOMS: atom_id res chain seq x y z
N MET A 1 -8.27 -34.28 5.93
CA MET A 1 -8.59 -32.91 5.66
C MET A 1 -7.36 -32.11 5.26
N SER A 2 -7.48 -31.30 4.28
CA SER A 2 -6.34 -30.53 3.81
C SER A 2 -5.97 -29.41 4.75
N ASN A 3 -4.68 -29.21 4.99
CA ASN A 3 -4.16 -28.10 5.76
C ASN A 3 -3.55 -27.03 4.87
N GLU A 4 -3.99 -27.01 3.62
CA GLU A 4 -3.51 -26.06 2.64
C GLU A 4 -3.77 -24.61 3.05
N TYR A 5 -4.89 -24.37 3.74
CA TYR A 5 -5.29 -23.05 4.16
C TYR A 5 -5.32 -23.01 5.69
N PRO A 6 -4.39 -22.29 6.32
CA PRO A 6 -4.38 -22.22 7.78
C PRO A 6 -5.60 -21.49 8.32
N GLU A 7 -6.07 -21.93 9.47
CA GLU A 7 -7.19 -21.28 10.15
C GLU A 7 -6.73 -20.14 11.05
N LYS A 8 -5.45 -20.13 11.38
CA LYS A 8 -4.83 -19.11 12.22
C LYS A 8 -3.68 -18.47 11.47
N ILE A 9 -3.37 -17.23 11.83
CA ILE A 9 -2.23 -16.53 11.26
C ILE A 9 -0.94 -17.22 11.71
N LYS A 10 -0.05 -17.50 10.77
CA LYS A 10 1.28 -18.03 11.06
C LYS A 10 2.32 -16.98 10.70
N LEU A 11 3.24 -16.74 11.60
CA LEU A 11 4.33 -15.81 11.39
C LEU A 11 5.60 -16.60 11.07
N TYR A 12 6.14 -16.37 9.89
CA TYR A 12 7.33 -17.08 9.45
C TYR A 12 8.61 -16.27 9.63
N ASP A 13 8.53 -14.96 9.41
CA ASP A 13 9.70 -14.09 9.48
C ASP A 13 9.25 -12.73 9.97
N HIS A 14 10.05 -12.14 10.91
CA HIS A 14 9.70 -10.85 11.49
C HIS A 14 10.96 -10.01 11.79
N VAL A 15 11.99 -10.18 10.98
CA VAL A 15 13.33 -9.63 11.29
C VAL A 15 13.48 -8.16 10.94
N SER A 16 12.67 -7.62 10.01
CA SER A 16 12.83 -6.25 9.56
C SER A 16 11.47 -5.53 9.61
N ASN A 17 11.33 -4.45 8.84
CA ASN A 17 10.08 -3.70 8.76
C ASN A 17 8.99 -4.44 7.98
N SER A 18 9.25 -5.65 7.58
CA SER A 18 8.26 -6.51 6.95
C SER A 18 8.27 -7.86 7.64
N GLY A 19 7.24 -8.66 7.36
CA GLY A 19 7.16 -10.01 7.88
C GLY A 19 6.54 -10.92 6.86
N ILE A 20 6.78 -12.22 7.01
CA ILE A 20 6.13 -13.21 6.16
C ILE A 20 5.10 -13.92 7.01
N VAL A 21 3.84 -13.79 6.62
CA VAL A 21 2.72 -14.32 7.38
C VAL A 21 1.82 -15.14 6.47
N HIS A 22 1.14 -16.11 7.03
CA HIS A 22 0.15 -16.87 6.28
C HIS A 22 -1.22 -16.55 6.89
N LEU A 23 -2.02 -15.82 6.13
CA LEU A 23 -3.33 -15.40 6.58
C LEU A 23 -4.33 -16.54 6.50
N PRO A 24 -5.34 -16.57 7.38
CA PRO A 24 -6.35 -17.63 7.35
C PRO A 24 -7.10 -17.65 6.01
N GLY A 25 -7.36 -18.83 5.51
CA GLY A 25 -8.13 -19.01 4.28
C GLY A 25 -7.39 -18.65 3.00
N ARG A 26 -6.09 -18.35 3.07
CA ARG A 26 -5.29 -18.05 1.89
C ARG A 26 -4.35 -19.19 1.57
N ARG A 27 -4.16 -19.42 0.29
CA ARG A 27 -3.30 -20.53 -0.16
C ARG A 27 -1.83 -20.25 0.04
N PHE A 28 -1.41 -19.01 -0.23
CA PHE A 28 0.00 -18.65 -0.17
C PHE A 28 0.29 -17.68 0.96
N PRO A 29 1.52 -17.72 1.50
CA PRO A 29 1.94 -16.70 2.46
C PRO A 29 1.91 -15.31 1.86
N ALA A 30 1.83 -14.31 2.71
CA ALA A 30 1.79 -12.90 2.34
C ALA A 30 2.94 -12.15 3.00
N VAL A 31 3.24 -10.99 2.46
CA VAL A 31 4.20 -10.09 3.05
C VAL A 31 3.46 -9.01 3.83
N ALA A 32 3.78 -8.86 5.10
CA ALA A 32 3.26 -7.78 5.91
C ALA A 32 4.28 -6.65 5.90
N ILE A 33 3.86 -5.45 5.58
CA ILE A 33 4.73 -4.28 5.51
C ILE A 33 4.26 -3.26 6.53
N GLN A 34 5.20 -2.71 7.31
CA GLN A 34 4.87 -1.70 8.29
C GLN A 34 4.24 -0.49 7.60
N GLY A 35 3.26 0.14 8.29
CA GLY A 35 2.50 1.23 7.72
C GLY A 35 3.34 2.45 7.35
N ASP A 36 4.37 2.77 8.15
CA ASP A 36 5.25 3.89 7.84
C ASP A 36 6.08 3.61 6.58
N SER A 37 6.54 2.37 6.40
CA SER A 37 7.24 1.98 5.17
C SER A 37 6.29 2.07 3.97
N LEU A 38 5.04 1.63 4.15
CA LEU A 38 4.06 1.69 3.09
C LEU A 38 3.74 3.13 2.70
N SER A 39 3.70 4.05 3.68
CA SER A 39 3.48 5.47 3.41
C SER A 39 4.61 6.07 2.59
N ASN A 40 5.85 5.61 2.82
CA ASN A 40 6.99 6.05 2.00
C ASN A 40 6.86 5.57 0.57
N MET A 41 6.34 4.36 0.37
CA MET A 41 6.09 3.85 -0.98
C MET A 41 5.01 4.66 -1.69
N PHE A 42 3.99 5.09 -0.96
CA PHE A 42 2.94 5.93 -1.51
C PHE A 42 3.51 7.29 -1.94
N SER A 43 4.36 7.90 -1.12
CA SER A 43 5.04 9.15 -1.49
C SER A 43 5.86 8.99 -2.76
N ALA A 44 6.59 7.87 -2.86
CA ALA A 44 7.40 7.59 -4.06
C ALA A 44 6.53 7.45 -5.30
N ALA A 45 5.39 6.74 -5.17
CA ALA A 45 4.47 6.57 -6.30
C ALA A 45 3.90 7.91 -6.76
N LYS A 46 3.55 8.79 -5.82
CA LYS A 46 3.08 10.15 -6.15
C LYS A 46 4.17 10.94 -6.86
N TYR A 47 5.40 10.83 -6.39
CA TYR A 47 6.52 11.52 -7.02
C TYR A 47 6.68 11.06 -8.48
N PHE A 48 6.61 9.76 -8.73
CA PHE A 48 6.71 9.25 -10.09
C PHE A 48 5.54 9.68 -10.96
N LEU A 49 4.35 9.76 -10.37
CA LEU A 49 3.18 10.25 -11.08
C LEU A 49 3.39 11.69 -11.56
N ASP A 50 3.88 12.54 -10.66
CA ASP A 50 4.14 13.94 -10.99
C ASP A 50 5.24 14.06 -12.05
N LYS A 51 6.27 13.24 -11.97
CA LYS A 51 7.34 13.24 -12.97
C LYS A 51 6.85 12.79 -14.33
N ALA A 52 5.95 11.80 -14.36
CA ALA A 52 5.36 11.34 -15.61
C ALA A 52 4.57 12.48 -16.29
N LYS A 53 3.87 13.28 -15.49
CA LYS A 53 3.15 14.44 -16.01
C LYS A 53 4.12 15.49 -16.57
N GLU A 54 5.18 15.81 -15.83
CA GLU A 54 6.18 16.78 -16.27
C GLU A 54 6.82 16.40 -17.60
N HIS A 55 7.05 15.09 -17.79
CA HIS A 55 7.74 14.59 -18.98
C HIS A 55 6.79 14.10 -20.07
N ASN A 56 5.49 14.31 -19.89
CA ASN A 56 4.46 13.87 -20.84
C ASN A 56 4.57 12.39 -21.19
N ASP A 57 4.89 11.55 -20.19
CA ASP A 57 5.02 10.12 -20.37
C ASP A 57 3.72 9.45 -19.98
N GLU A 58 2.86 9.19 -20.95
CA GLU A 58 1.53 8.65 -20.70
C GLU A 58 1.58 7.25 -20.10
N ASP A 59 2.45 6.38 -20.61
CA ASP A 59 2.55 5.02 -20.09
C ASP A 59 2.99 4.99 -18.64
N MET A 60 4.01 5.77 -18.32
CA MET A 60 4.49 5.88 -16.94
C MET A 60 3.41 6.48 -16.03
N TYR A 61 2.66 7.44 -16.56
CA TYR A 61 1.59 8.07 -15.79
C TYR A 61 0.57 7.03 -15.30
N TYR A 62 0.09 6.17 -16.21
CA TYR A 62 -0.91 5.19 -15.82
C TYR A 62 -0.36 4.10 -14.91
N GLU A 63 0.90 3.72 -15.08
CA GLU A 63 1.54 2.76 -14.18
C GLU A 63 1.68 3.35 -12.78
N ALA A 64 2.15 4.58 -12.69
CA ALA A 64 2.30 5.26 -11.40
C ALA A 64 0.94 5.51 -10.73
N LEU A 65 -0.06 5.85 -11.53
CA LEU A 65 -1.41 6.06 -11.02
C LEU A 65 -1.97 4.79 -10.38
N MET A 66 -1.83 3.67 -11.08
CA MET A 66 -2.32 2.39 -10.57
C MET A 66 -1.62 2.05 -9.24
N LEU A 67 -0.32 2.21 -9.19
CA LEU A 67 0.45 1.91 -8.00
C LEU A 67 0.04 2.83 -6.83
N ALA A 68 -0.05 4.12 -7.09
CA ALA A 68 -0.42 5.10 -6.06
C ALA A 68 -1.81 4.80 -5.49
N LYS A 69 -2.76 4.47 -6.35
CA LYS A 69 -4.12 4.17 -5.90
C LYS A 69 -4.18 2.89 -5.07
N ARG A 70 -3.40 1.88 -5.44
CA ARG A 70 -3.36 0.63 -4.65
C ARG A 70 -2.76 0.87 -3.28
N LEU A 71 -1.66 1.62 -3.22
CA LEU A 71 -1.03 1.93 -1.95
C LEU A 71 -1.94 2.80 -1.08
N GLN A 72 -2.63 3.75 -1.70
CA GLN A 72 -3.60 4.58 -1.00
C GLN A 72 -4.71 3.71 -0.37
N GLY A 73 -5.24 2.77 -1.12
CA GLY A 73 -6.29 1.89 -0.62
C GLY A 73 -5.85 1.08 0.59
N HIS A 74 -4.64 0.53 0.55
CA HIS A 74 -4.10 -0.20 1.69
C HIS A 74 -3.88 0.71 2.91
N LEU A 75 -3.39 1.92 2.68
CA LEU A 75 -3.15 2.86 3.78
C LEU A 75 -4.47 3.36 4.40
N ILE A 76 -5.49 3.58 3.59
CA ILE A 76 -6.80 3.97 4.11
C ILE A 76 -7.36 2.86 5.00
N GLN A 77 -7.25 1.61 4.56
CA GLN A 77 -7.67 0.45 5.36
C GLN A 77 -6.89 0.37 6.65
N TYR A 78 -5.58 0.55 6.57
CA TYR A 78 -4.69 0.55 7.73
C TYR A 78 -5.08 1.63 8.72
N GLU A 79 -5.32 2.86 8.25
CA GLU A 79 -5.70 3.96 9.12
C GLU A 79 -7.04 3.74 9.82
N LYS A 80 -7.98 3.08 9.15
CA LYS A 80 -9.25 2.72 9.78
C LYS A 80 -9.03 1.81 10.99
N VAL A 81 -8.14 0.84 10.85
CA VAL A 81 -7.82 -0.07 11.95
C VAL A 81 -7.12 0.68 13.09
N LEU A 82 -6.14 1.53 12.77
CA LEU A 82 -5.47 2.34 13.78
C LEU A 82 -6.49 3.16 14.58
N GLU A 83 -7.40 3.79 13.87
CA GLU A 83 -8.41 4.63 14.47
C GLU A 83 -9.32 3.83 15.40
N SER A 84 -9.80 2.67 14.95
CA SER A 84 -10.69 1.84 15.75
C SER A 84 -9.99 1.22 16.96
N GLU A 85 -8.69 1.00 16.90
CA GLU A 85 -7.91 0.39 17.98
C GLU A 85 -7.19 1.41 18.85
N GLY A 86 -7.34 2.69 18.57
CA GLY A 86 -6.77 3.75 19.39
C GLY A 86 -5.29 3.99 19.18
N PHE A 87 -4.74 3.59 18.06
CA PHE A 87 -3.34 3.86 17.74
C PHE A 87 -3.18 5.17 17.01
N GLU A 88 -2.09 5.85 17.28
CA GLU A 88 -1.72 7.03 16.51
C GLU A 88 -1.13 6.60 15.18
N LYS A 89 -1.29 7.45 14.18
CA LYS A 89 -0.74 7.22 12.85
C LYS A 89 0.79 7.39 12.91
N PRO A 90 1.58 6.43 12.41
CA PRO A 90 3.05 6.49 12.51
C PRO A 90 3.72 7.33 11.43
N TYR A 91 2.97 8.19 10.76
CA TYR A 91 3.49 9.09 9.72
C TYR A 91 2.59 10.32 9.66
N THR A 92 3.13 11.40 9.09
CA THR A 92 2.38 12.65 8.98
C THR A 92 1.76 12.87 7.61
N LEU A 93 2.10 12.02 6.65
CA LEU A 93 1.62 12.12 5.29
C LEU A 93 0.09 12.06 5.24
N GLU A 94 -0.51 12.99 4.50
CA GLU A 94 -1.94 12.94 4.24
C GLU A 94 -2.21 11.93 3.14
N VAL A 95 -3.09 10.97 3.41
CA VAL A 95 -3.40 9.90 2.47
C VAL A 95 -4.84 9.97 1.99
N LYS A 96 -5.77 10.13 2.93
CA LYS A 96 -7.22 10.07 2.62
C LYS A 96 -7.68 11.18 1.69
N GLY A 97 -7.12 12.37 1.85
CA GLY A 97 -7.53 13.53 1.10
C GLY A 97 -6.90 13.65 -0.28
N VAL A 98 -5.96 12.76 -0.62
CA VAL A 98 -5.29 12.83 -1.90
C VAL A 98 -6.20 12.32 -3.00
N THR A 99 -6.38 13.11 -4.05
CA THR A 99 -7.14 12.70 -5.23
C THR A 99 -6.20 12.73 -6.44
N PHE A 100 -6.53 11.92 -7.43
CA PHE A 100 -5.71 11.80 -8.63
C PHE A 100 -6.54 12.04 -9.87
N GLU A 101 -5.95 12.71 -10.87
CA GLU A 101 -6.58 12.81 -12.18
C GLU A 101 -6.56 11.41 -12.80
N GLN A 102 -7.72 10.97 -13.27
CA GLN A 102 -7.87 9.63 -13.83
C GLN A 102 -7.41 9.53 -15.27
N GLU A 103 -7.26 10.64 -15.93
CA GLU A 103 -6.84 10.69 -17.33
C GLU A 103 -5.59 11.51 -17.48
N PHE A 104 -4.68 11.01 -18.30
CA PHE A 104 -3.46 11.73 -18.63
C PHE A 104 -3.80 12.93 -19.50
N LYS A 105 -3.20 14.09 -19.16
CA LYS A 105 -3.39 15.32 -19.91
C LYS A 105 -2.02 15.86 -20.32
N ASN A 106 -1.87 16.09 -21.61
CA ASN A 106 -0.67 16.76 -22.11
C ASN A 106 -0.71 18.22 -21.72
N SER A 107 0.41 18.70 -21.23
CA SER A 107 0.54 20.12 -20.87
C SER A 107 0.96 20.96 -22.06
#